data_c2b4db1a136dfbafd54755194b5dbe76
#
_entry.id   c2b4db1a136dfbafd54755194b5dbe76
#
_cell.length_a   1.000
_cell.length_b   1.000
_cell.length_c   1.000
_cell.angle_alpha   90.00
_cell.angle_beta   90.00
_cell.angle_gamma   90.00
#
_symmetry.space_group_name_H-M   'P 1'
#
loop_
_entity.id
_entity.type
_entity.pdbx_description
1 polymer ?
#
loop_
_entity_poly.entity_id
_entity_poly.type
_entity_poly.pdbx_seq_one_letter_code
_entity_poly.pdbx_strand_id
1 'polypeptide(L)'
;MQLGIRLRLAGLSLSNTIRELESSVANGRGKPSTIVQKADLQPADGASPDHIALDETVIRINGQQFWLYAAVDPDTNKFLHVRLFTTTTTALTQQFLQELQQKHDVSDAVFLVDYDKYLAAALRRAGLRFQTMRHGNRNAVERVFREAKRRTSSSSNSFSYVQPTTAETWLQAFAVWWNSLN
;
A
#
# COMPACT_ATOMS: atom_id res chain seq x y z
N MET A 1 12.80 -6.28 -12.34
CA MET A 1 11.90 -5.78 -11.29
C MET A 1 12.28 -6.27 -9.89
N GLN A 2 12.45 -7.56 -9.64
CA GLN A 2 12.86 -8.08 -8.31
C GLN A 2 14.16 -7.48 -7.75
N LEU A 3 15.15 -7.18 -8.58
CA LEU A 3 16.43 -6.62 -8.15
C LEU A 3 16.27 -5.23 -7.51
N GLY A 4 15.51 -4.32 -8.14
CA GLY A 4 15.32 -2.97 -7.62
C GLY A 4 14.56 -2.92 -6.30
N ILE A 5 13.56 -3.80 -6.13
CA ILE A 5 12.85 -3.95 -4.86
C ILE A 5 13.79 -4.48 -3.79
N ARG A 6 14.62 -5.48 -4.10
CA ARG A 6 15.62 -6.02 -3.16
C ARG A 6 16.65 -4.98 -2.74
N LEU A 7 17.19 -4.21 -3.68
CA LEU A 7 18.15 -3.14 -3.41
C LEU A 7 17.57 -2.06 -2.49
N ARG A 8 16.32 -1.64 -2.75
CA ARG A 8 15.64 -0.66 -1.90
C ARG A 8 15.39 -1.20 -0.49
N LEU A 9 14.98 -2.46 -0.38
CA LEU A 9 14.76 -3.13 0.90
C LEU A 9 16.07 -3.39 1.67
N ALA A 10 17.20 -3.44 0.97
CA ALA A 10 18.54 -3.49 1.57
C ALA A 10 19.02 -2.13 2.11
N GLY A 11 18.16 -1.07 2.08
CA GLY A 11 18.48 0.23 2.68
C GLY A 11 19.04 1.27 1.71
N LEU A 12 19.09 1.00 0.40
CA LEU A 12 19.48 2.00 -0.57
C LEU A 12 18.44 3.13 -0.67
N SER A 13 18.90 4.36 -0.86
CA SER A 13 18.01 5.51 -1.10
C SER A 13 17.20 5.30 -2.38
N LEU A 14 16.05 5.97 -2.50
CA LEU A 14 15.22 5.88 -3.70
C LEU A 14 16.01 6.24 -4.97
N SER A 15 16.82 7.31 -4.89
CA SER A 15 17.68 7.76 -5.98
C SER A 15 18.75 6.72 -6.34
N ASN A 16 19.35 6.06 -5.35
CA ASN A 16 20.33 5.00 -5.60
C ASN A 16 19.67 3.75 -6.17
N THR A 17 18.47 3.40 -5.72
CA THR A 17 17.68 2.29 -6.29
C THR A 17 17.33 2.56 -7.74
N ILE A 18 16.91 3.79 -8.09
CA ILE A 18 16.62 4.20 -9.47
C ILE A 18 17.90 4.12 -10.31
N ARG A 19 19.02 4.65 -9.83
CA ARG A 19 20.32 4.62 -10.54
C ARG A 19 20.81 3.19 -10.80
N GLU A 20 20.67 2.28 -9.82
CA GLU A 20 21.02 0.86 -9.99
C GLU A 20 20.08 0.16 -10.99
N LEU A 21 18.81 0.49 -10.97
CA LEU A 21 17.85 0.02 -11.99
C LEU A 21 18.18 0.57 -13.36
N GLU A 22 18.57 1.86 -13.46
CA GLU A 22 19.03 2.49 -14.70
C GLU A 22 20.28 1.83 -15.26
N SER A 23 21.27 1.55 -14.40
CA SER A 23 22.50 0.86 -14.80
C SER A 23 22.24 -0.58 -15.25
N SER A 24 21.28 -1.27 -14.61
CA SER A 24 20.87 -2.64 -14.99
C SER A 24 20.07 -2.68 -16.30
N VAL A 25 19.37 -1.59 -16.64
CA VAL A 25 18.52 -1.45 -17.83
C VAL A 25 19.27 -0.79 -19.00
N ALA A 26 20.35 -0.06 -18.76
CA ALA A 26 21.21 0.51 -19.81
C ALA A 26 21.82 -0.58 -20.73
N ASN A 27 21.88 -1.81 -20.25
CA ASN A 27 22.21 -3.01 -21.04
C ASN A 27 20.98 -3.60 -21.81
N GLY A 28 19.77 -3.07 -21.59
CA GLY A 28 18.54 -3.46 -22.27
C GLY A 28 17.66 -2.24 -22.53
N ARG A 29 17.56 -1.82 -23.77
CA ARG A 29 16.92 -0.62 -24.32
C ARG A 29 15.52 -0.28 -23.74
N GLY A 30 15.41 0.42 -22.62
CA GLY A 30 14.16 0.96 -22.10
C GLY A 30 14.38 2.02 -21.01
N LYS A 31 13.63 3.13 -21.03
CA LYS A 31 13.71 4.17 -19.98
C LYS A 31 13.16 3.63 -18.65
N PRO A 32 13.86 3.80 -17.51
CA PRO A 32 13.46 3.27 -16.20
C PRO A 32 12.08 3.73 -15.74
N SER A 33 11.71 4.98 -16.00
CA SER A 33 10.39 5.54 -15.70
C SER A 33 9.24 4.80 -16.41
N THR A 34 9.49 4.27 -17.61
CA THR A 34 8.50 3.53 -18.40
C THR A 34 8.33 2.09 -17.90
N ILE A 35 9.39 1.50 -17.33
CA ILE A 35 9.35 0.13 -16.80
C ILE A 35 8.60 0.11 -15.46
N VAL A 36 8.81 1.10 -14.60
CA VAL A 36 8.10 1.24 -13.31
C VAL A 36 6.62 1.59 -13.54
N GLN A 37 6.30 2.39 -14.56
CA GLN A 37 4.91 2.71 -14.91
C GLN A 37 4.18 1.60 -15.65
N LYS A 38 4.89 0.70 -16.36
CA LYS A 38 4.29 -0.45 -17.08
C LYS A 38 4.22 -1.73 -16.26
N ALA A 39 4.95 -1.82 -15.15
CA ALA A 39 4.78 -2.91 -14.23
C ALA A 39 3.51 -2.63 -13.42
N ASP A 40 2.50 -3.45 -13.58
CA ASP A 40 1.36 -3.46 -12.67
C ASP A 40 1.88 -3.92 -11.29
N LEU A 41 2.29 -2.93 -10.49
CA LEU A 41 2.82 -3.13 -9.13
C LEU A 41 1.66 -3.26 -8.14
N GLN A 42 0.55 -3.84 -8.57
CA GLN A 42 -0.57 -4.10 -7.68
C GLN A 42 -0.30 -5.36 -6.85
N PRO A 43 -0.67 -5.36 -5.57
CA PRO A 43 -0.83 -6.61 -4.82
C PRO A 43 -1.75 -7.55 -5.59
N ALA A 44 -1.56 -8.86 -5.43
CA ALA A 44 -2.25 -9.90 -6.17
C ALA A 44 -3.75 -9.61 -6.40
N ASP A 45 -4.24 -9.93 -7.61
CA ASP A 45 -5.66 -9.85 -7.96
C ASP A 45 -6.37 -11.19 -7.67
N GLY A 46 -7.71 -11.16 -7.59
CA GLY A 46 -8.55 -12.34 -7.55
C GLY A 46 -8.60 -13.06 -6.19
N ALA A 47 -8.23 -12.40 -5.09
CA ALA A 47 -8.43 -12.95 -3.76
C ALA A 47 -9.91 -12.89 -3.33
N SER A 48 -10.33 -13.85 -2.52
CA SER A 48 -11.66 -13.91 -1.89
C SER A 48 -11.49 -14.17 -0.38
N PRO A 49 -11.08 -13.15 0.39
CA PRO A 49 -10.82 -13.28 1.82
C PRO A 49 -12.12 -13.28 2.63
N ASP A 50 -12.17 -14.04 3.72
CA ASP A 50 -13.28 -13.99 4.68
C ASP A 50 -13.26 -12.71 5.53
N HIS A 51 -12.07 -12.21 5.84
CA HIS A 51 -11.85 -11.00 6.62
C HIS A 51 -10.88 -10.04 5.94
N ILE A 52 -11.11 -8.74 6.09
CA ILE A 52 -10.24 -7.69 5.59
C ILE A 52 -9.96 -6.68 6.70
N ALA A 53 -8.72 -6.60 7.15
CA ALA A 53 -8.31 -5.52 8.03
C ALA A 53 -8.06 -4.25 7.19
N LEU A 54 -8.83 -3.21 7.44
CA LEU A 54 -8.76 -1.93 6.74
C LEU A 54 -8.44 -0.81 7.73
N ASP A 55 -7.43 -0.02 7.41
CA ASP A 55 -7.00 1.11 8.24
C ASP A 55 -6.24 2.14 7.39
N GLU A 56 -6.05 3.34 7.94
CA GLU A 56 -5.19 4.35 7.35
C GLU A 56 -4.13 4.87 8.31
N THR A 57 -3.07 5.40 7.76
CA THR A 57 -1.99 6.01 8.55
C THR A 57 -1.37 7.21 7.85
N VAL A 58 -0.87 8.17 8.62
CA VAL A 58 -0.19 9.34 8.07
C VAL A 58 1.23 8.99 7.65
N ILE A 59 1.59 9.41 6.44
CA ILE A 59 2.96 9.43 5.90
C ILE A 59 3.33 10.87 5.53
N ARG A 60 4.57 11.27 5.77
CA ARG A 60 5.07 12.58 5.38
C ARG A 60 5.90 12.49 4.11
N ILE A 61 5.57 13.32 3.12
CA ILE A 61 6.30 13.46 1.85
C ILE A 61 6.63 14.93 1.69
N ASN A 62 7.92 15.29 1.60
CA ASN A 62 8.38 16.68 1.54
C ASN A 62 7.82 17.56 2.69
N GLY A 63 7.66 17.00 3.88
CA GLY A 63 7.09 17.70 5.03
C GLY A 63 5.55 17.81 5.03
N GLN A 64 4.88 17.48 3.93
CA GLN A 64 3.43 17.47 3.82
C GLN A 64 2.85 16.11 4.29
N GLN A 65 1.65 16.13 4.86
CA GLN A 65 0.95 14.93 5.29
C GLN A 65 0.16 14.31 4.14
N PHE A 66 0.28 13.00 4.02
CA PHE A 66 -0.51 12.14 3.14
C PHE A 66 -1.07 10.98 3.95
N TRP A 67 -2.16 10.42 3.49
CA TRP A 67 -2.86 9.31 4.14
C TRP A 67 -2.67 8.04 3.32
N LEU A 68 -1.99 7.07 3.91
CA LEU A 68 -1.80 5.74 3.35
C LEU A 68 -2.94 4.85 3.82
N TYR A 69 -3.79 4.44 2.90
CA TYR A 69 -4.82 3.43 3.11
C TYR A 69 -4.30 2.05 2.75
N ALA A 70 -4.59 1.05 3.56
CA ALA A 70 -4.25 -0.34 3.26
C ALA A 70 -5.38 -1.28 3.65
N ALA A 71 -5.64 -2.24 2.76
CA ALA A 71 -6.46 -3.42 3.02
C ALA A 71 -5.55 -4.65 3.07
N VAL A 72 -5.65 -5.43 4.12
CA VAL A 72 -4.81 -6.61 4.39
C VAL A 72 -5.73 -7.78 4.72
N ASP A 73 -5.47 -8.93 4.14
CA ASP A 73 -6.04 -10.19 4.59
C ASP A 73 -5.33 -10.61 5.89
N PRO A 74 -6.01 -10.64 7.05
CA PRO A 74 -5.37 -10.96 8.32
C PRO A 74 -4.96 -12.44 8.42
N ASP A 75 -5.57 -13.33 7.68
CA ASP A 75 -5.31 -14.77 7.73
C ASP A 75 -4.04 -15.13 6.96
N THR A 76 -3.85 -14.54 5.79
CA THR A 76 -2.64 -14.73 4.96
C THR A 76 -1.56 -13.67 5.21
N ASN A 77 -1.88 -12.60 5.95
CA ASN A 77 -1.01 -11.43 6.18
C ASN A 77 -0.57 -10.73 4.88
N LYS A 78 -1.37 -10.81 3.81
CA LYS A 78 -1.09 -10.22 2.50
C LYS A 78 -1.84 -8.92 2.30
N PHE A 79 -1.18 -7.95 1.66
CA PHE A 79 -1.85 -6.77 1.14
C PHE A 79 -2.81 -7.17 0.02
N LEU A 80 -4.03 -6.65 0.09
CA LEU A 80 -5.02 -6.71 -0.98
C LEU A 80 -4.99 -5.43 -1.81
N HIS A 81 -4.88 -4.28 -1.15
CA HIS A 81 -4.82 -2.99 -1.81
C HIS A 81 -4.10 -1.95 -0.98
N VAL A 82 -3.46 -0.99 -1.64
CA VAL A 82 -2.77 0.14 -1.00
C VAL A 82 -2.88 1.39 -1.86
N ARG A 83 -3.22 2.52 -1.24
CA ARG A 83 -3.35 3.83 -1.90
C ARG A 83 -2.88 4.96 -1.01
N LEU A 84 -2.41 6.03 -1.66
CA LEU A 84 -1.98 7.25 -0.99
C LEU A 84 -2.92 8.40 -1.37
N PHE A 85 -3.48 9.08 -0.36
CA PHE A 85 -4.37 10.23 -0.55
C PHE A 85 -3.83 11.47 0.17
N THR A 86 -4.23 12.64 -0.30
CA THR A 86 -3.84 13.93 0.31
C THR A 86 -4.60 14.25 1.58
N THR A 87 -5.74 13.59 1.81
CA THR A 87 -6.63 13.80 2.98
C THR A 87 -7.48 12.56 3.22
N THR A 88 -8.24 12.56 4.32
CA THR A 88 -9.25 11.53 4.61
C THR A 88 -10.66 12.09 4.41
N THR A 89 -11.46 11.44 3.60
CA THR A 89 -12.89 11.74 3.42
C THR A 89 -13.64 10.45 3.09
N THR A 90 -14.94 10.44 3.37
CA THR A 90 -15.80 9.30 2.97
C THR A 90 -15.73 9.02 1.47
N ALA A 91 -15.61 10.06 0.63
CA ALA A 91 -15.52 9.90 -0.82
C ALA A 91 -14.23 9.20 -1.25
N LEU A 92 -13.07 9.57 -0.69
CA LEU A 92 -11.79 8.91 -0.97
C LEU A 92 -11.77 7.48 -0.44
N THR A 93 -12.36 7.23 0.73
CA THR A 93 -12.53 5.87 1.24
C THR A 93 -13.43 5.04 0.30
N GLN A 94 -14.51 5.61 -0.24
CA GLN A 94 -15.35 4.92 -1.23
C GLN A 94 -14.57 4.61 -2.51
N GLN A 95 -13.74 5.54 -3.00
CA GLN A 95 -12.85 5.29 -4.13
C GLN A 95 -11.91 4.10 -3.84
N PHE A 96 -11.28 4.09 -2.67
CA PHE A 96 -10.42 2.98 -2.24
C PHE A 96 -11.16 1.64 -2.25
N LEU A 97 -12.39 1.61 -1.70
CA LEU A 97 -13.22 0.40 -1.66
C LEU A 97 -13.63 -0.06 -3.06
N GLN A 98 -13.96 0.86 -3.97
CA GLN A 98 -14.27 0.53 -5.37
C GLN A 98 -13.07 -0.10 -6.08
N GLU A 99 -11.87 0.46 -5.90
CA GLU A 99 -10.63 -0.10 -6.45
C GLU A 99 -10.34 -1.50 -5.88
N LEU A 100 -10.60 -1.71 -4.58
CA LEU A 100 -10.46 -3.01 -3.93
C LEU A 100 -11.46 -4.05 -4.50
N GLN A 101 -12.74 -3.66 -4.65
CA GLN A 101 -13.79 -4.53 -5.21
C GLN A 101 -13.56 -4.89 -6.68
N GLN A 102 -12.89 -4.03 -7.45
CA GLN A 102 -12.52 -4.32 -8.84
C GLN A 102 -11.45 -5.40 -8.97
N LYS A 103 -10.62 -5.59 -7.94
CA LYS A 103 -9.48 -6.51 -7.92
C LYS A 103 -9.79 -7.82 -7.22
N HIS A 104 -10.66 -7.79 -6.23
CA HIS A 104 -10.93 -8.91 -5.33
C HIS A 104 -12.42 -9.13 -5.15
N ASP A 105 -12.80 -10.38 -4.97
CA ASP A 105 -14.16 -10.69 -4.51
C ASP A 105 -14.23 -10.51 -3.00
N VAL A 106 -14.73 -9.35 -2.60
CA VAL A 106 -14.87 -8.94 -1.20
C VAL A 106 -16.33 -8.78 -0.76
N SER A 107 -17.27 -9.23 -1.59
CA SER A 107 -18.72 -9.08 -1.34
C SER A 107 -19.18 -9.76 -0.07
N ASP A 108 -18.59 -10.92 0.24
CA ASP A 108 -18.90 -11.71 1.43
C ASP A 108 -17.93 -11.49 2.60
N ALA A 109 -16.88 -10.70 2.40
CA ALA A 109 -15.89 -10.41 3.42
C ALA A 109 -16.48 -9.55 4.58
N VAL A 110 -15.92 -9.73 5.78
CA VAL A 110 -16.17 -8.84 6.92
C VAL A 110 -14.99 -7.89 7.09
N PHE A 111 -15.22 -6.60 6.91
CA PHE A 111 -14.20 -5.57 7.09
C PHE A 111 -13.97 -5.30 8.58
N LEU A 112 -12.75 -5.45 9.03
CA LEU A 112 -12.29 -5.16 10.39
C LEU A 112 -11.69 -3.75 10.41
N VAL A 113 -12.39 -2.81 11.04
CA VAL A 113 -12.00 -1.39 11.08
C VAL A 113 -11.94 -0.89 12.51
N ASP A 114 -11.30 0.23 12.73
CA ASP A 114 -11.41 0.95 13.99
C ASP A 114 -12.70 1.79 14.05
N TYR A 115 -12.76 2.69 15.03
CA TYR A 115 -13.91 3.59 15.22
C TYR A 115 -13.89 4.82 14.29
N ASP A 116 -13.09 4.82 13.23
CA ASP A 116 -13.06 5.93 12.29
C ASP A 116 -14.40 6.09 11.57
N LYS A 117 -14.92 7.33 11.63
CA LYS A 117 -16.25 7.65 11.09
C LYS A 117 -16.31 7.59 9.57
N TYR A 118 -15.18 7.91 8.89
CA TYR A 118 -15.13 7.92 7.43
C TYR A 118 -15.10 6.50 6.87
N LEU A 119 -14.32 5.60 7.50
CA LEU A 119 -14.28 4.17 7.15
C LEU A 119 -15.67 3.53 7.32
N ALA A 120 -16.27 3.66 8.49
CA ALA A 120 -17.58 3.11 8.76
C ALA A 120 -18.70 3.68 7.84
N ALA A 121 -18.67 4.97 7.55
CA ALA A 121 -19.64 5.60 6.66
C ALA A 121 -19.47 5.12 5.20
N ALA A 122 -18.23 4.95 4.74
CA ALA A 122 -17.95 4.48 3.38
C ALA A 122 -18.37 3.02 3.20
N LEU A 123 -18.08 2.14 4.17
CA LEU A 123 -18.46 0.72 4.16
C LEU A 123 -19.99 0.56 4.14
N ARG A 124 -20.73 1.31 4.99
CA ARG A 124 -22.21 1.32 4.96
C ARG A 124 -22.76 1.73 3.60
N ARG A 125 -22.21 2.80 2.99
CA ARG A 125 -22.63 3.27 1.66
C ARG A 125 -22.33 2.27 0.55
N ALA A 126 -21.24 1.52 0.68
CA ALA A 126 -20.88 0.46 -0.26
C ALA A 126 -21.67 -0.85 -0.05
N GLY A 127 -22.49 -0.94 1.00
CA GLY A 127 -23.25 -2.16 1.35
C GLY A 127 -22.35 -3.30 1.86
N LEU A 128 -21.15 -3.00 2.30
CA LEU A 128 -20.18 -3.98 2.78
C LEU A 128 -20.33 -4.26 4.27
N ARG A 129 -20.17 -5.52 4.65
CA ARG A 129 -20.22 -5.94 6.06
C ARG A 129 -18.97 -5.48 6.79
N PHE A 130 -19.11 -4.93 7.97
CA PHE A 130 -17.95 -4.54 8.78
C PHE A 130 -18.20 -4.72 10.27
N GLN A 131 -17.11 -4.88 10.99
CA GLN A 131 -17.05 -4.96 12.44
C GLN A 131 -16.01 -3.97 12.97
N THR A 132 -16.39 -3.17 13.96
CA THR A 132 -15.45 -2.28 14.63
C THR A 132 -14.69 -3.04 15.71
N MET A 133 -13.37 -3.03 15.66
CA MET A 133 -12.50 -3.74 16.60
C MET A 133 -11.37 -2.83 17.07
N ARG A 134 -11.05 -2.92 18.37
CA ARG A 134 -9.86 -2.22 18.93
C ARG A 134 -8.58 -3.04 18.77
N HIS A 135 -8.68 -4.38 18.81
CA HIS A 135 -7.55 -5.32 18.80
C HIS A 135 -7.92 -6.59 18.01
N GLY A 136 -7.01 -7.55 17.95
CA GLY A 136 -7.23 -8.83 17.29
C GLY A 136 -6.76 -8.83 15.82
N ASN A 137 -7.55 -9.40 14.92
CA ASN A 137 -7.19 -9.56 13.50
C ASN A 137 -6.91 -8.24 12.77
N ARG A 138 -7.42 -7.09 13.28
CA ARG A 138 -7.06 -5.76 12.77
C ARG A 138 -5.56 -5.46 12.93
N ASN A 139 -4.88 -6.07 13.90
CA ASN A 139 -3.44 -5.89 14.11
C ASN A 139 -2.59 -6.29 12.88
N ALA A 140 -3.15 -7.03 11.92
CA ALA A 140 -2.46 -7.34 10.67
C ALA A 140 -2.10 -6.06 9.89
N VAL A 141 -3.05 -5.12 9.73
CA VAL A 141 -2.78 -3.85 9.04
C VAL A 141 -1.80 -2.97 9.81
N GLU A 142 -1.91 -2.94 11.16
CA GLU A 142 -0.96 -2.18 11.99
C GLU A 142 0.47 -2.73 11.89
N ARG A 143 0.62 -4.05 11.77
CA ARG A 143 1.91 -4.71 11.56
C ARG A 143 2.55 -4.28 10.25
N VAL A 144 1.80 -4.29 9.15
CA VAL A 144 2.32 -3.87 7.85
C VAL A 144 2.63 -2.37 7.82
N PHE A 145 1.81 -1.52 8.46
CA PHE A 145 2.11 -0.10 8.60
C PHE A 145 3.39 0.17 9.41
N ARG A 146 3.58 -0.56 10.49
CA ARG A 146 4.81 -0.48 11.30
C ARG A 146 6.04 -0.81 10.46
N GLU A 147 5.97 -1.88 9.69
CA GLU A 147 7.08 -2.29 8.83
C GLU A 147 7.30 -1.30 7.67
N ALA A 148 6.26 -0.80 7.03
CA ALA A 148 6.36 0.25 6.02
C ALA A 148 7.02 1.51 6.61
N LYS A 149 6.56 1.99 7.76
CA LYS A 149 7.15 3.14 8.47
C LYS A 149 8.59 2.89 8.87
N ARG A 150 8.92 1.73 9.41
CA ARG A 150 10.29 1.38 9.78
C ARG A 150 11.23 1.46 8.58
N ARG A 151 10.80 0.97 7.42
CA ARG A 151 11.60 1.01 6.18
C ARG A 151 11.68 2.39 5.55
N THR A 152 10.65 3.22 5.75
CA THR A 152 10.66 4.60 5.26
C THR A 152 11.40 5.55 6.22
N SER A 153 11.43 5.28 7.53
CA SER A 153 12.10 6.11 8.52
C SER A 153 13.59 5.78 8.70
N SER A 154 14.00 4.54 8.48
CA SER A 154 15.40 4.13 8.62
C SER A 154 16.33 4.69 7.53
N SER A 155 15.79 5.12 6.40
CA SER A 155 16.48 6.02 5.48
C SER A 155 15.98 7.44 5.79
N SER A 156 16.72 8.18 6.60
CA SER A 156 16.37 9.50 7.13
C SER A 156 16.00 10.55 6.09
N ASN A 157 15.15 10.35 5.17
CA ASN A 157 14.62 11.22 4.13
C ASN A 157 14.02 10.41 2.96
N SER A 158 13.48 9.22 3.20
CA SER A 158 13.01 8.32 2.14
C SER A 158 12.02 8.98 1.19
N PHE A 159 11.21 9.90 1.70
CA PHE A 159 10.25 10.66 0.92
C PHE A 159 10.53 12.17 0.90
N SER A 160 11.76 12.61 1.22
CA SER A 160 12.20 13.97 0.97
C SER A 160 12.60 14.12 -0.49
N TYR A 161 12.21 15.23 -1.09
CA TYR A 161 12.46 15.55 -2.51
C TYR A 161 11.87 14.55 -3.51
N VAL A 162 10.80 13.85 -3.14
CA VAL A 162 10.14 12.83 -3.96
C VAL A 162 8.73 13.29 -4.31
N GLN A 163 8.30 13.04 -5.55
CA GLN A 163 6.91 13.27 -5.93
C GLN A 163 5.97 12.28 -5.21
N PRO A 164 4.75 12.69 -4.80
CA PRO A 164 3.79 11.80 -4.15
C PRO A 164 3.50 10.52 -4.95
N THR A 165 3.44 10.63 -6.28
CA THR A 165 3.25 9.48 -7.18
C THR A 165 4.40 8.48 -7.10
N THR A 166 5.65 8.95 -6.93
CA THR A 166 6.81 8.08 -6.75
C THR A 166 6.78 7.38 -5.38
N ALA A 167 6.35 8.10 -4.34
CA ALA A 167 6.16 7.51 -3.02
C ALA A 167 5.06 6.43 -3.04
N GLU A 168 3.94 6.68 -3.71
CA GLU A 168 2.87 5.71 -3.89
C GLU A 168 3.35 4.46 -4.65
N THR A 169 4.07 4.63 -5.76
CA THR A 169 4.68 3.52 -6.50
C THR A 169 5.60 2.68 -5.61
N TRP A 170 6.39 3.34 -4.75
CA TRP A 170 7.24 2.62 -3.80
C TRP A 170 6.42 1.81 -2.78
N LEU A 171 5.33 2.37 -2.26
CA LEU A 171 4.44 1.69 -1.31
C LEU A 171 3.75 0.48 -1.96
N GLN A 172 3.34 0.60 -3.22
CA GLN A 172 2.81 -0.52 -4.00
C GLN A 172 3.88 -1.61 -4.21
N ALA A 173 5.10 -1.23 -4.58
CA ALA A 173 6.22 -2.17 -4.70
C ALA A 173 6.55 -2.86 -3.36
N PHE A 174 6.44 -2.12 -2.25
CA PHE A 174 6.58 -2.69 -0.91
C PHE A 174 5.51 -3.74 -0.64
N ALA A 175 4.25 -3.47 -0.99
CA ALA A 175 3.15 -4.43 -0.81
C ALA A 175 3.35 -5.72 -1.63
N VAL A 176 3.78 -5.60 -2.88
CA VAL A 176 4.14 -6.76 -3.73
C VAL A 176 5.27 -7.58 -3.11
N TRP A 177 6.32 -6.90 -2.64
CA TRP A 177 7.44 -7.58 -1.98
C TRP A 177 6.99 -8.26 -0.69
N TRP A 178 6.19 -7.59 0.15
CA TRP A 178 5.63 -8.16 1.37
C TRP A 178 4.85 -9.44 1.09
N ASN A 179 3.98 -9.41 0.09
CA ASN A 179 3.19 -10.55 -0.33
C ASN A 179 4.04 -11.73 -0.85
N SER A 180 5.25 -11.45 -1.33
CA SER A 180 6.18 -12.51 -1.76
C SER A 180 6.87 -13.24 -0.61
N LEU A 181 6.76 -12.73 0.62
CA LEU A 181 7.34 -13.32 1.82
C LEU A 181 6.33 -14.11 2.66
N ASN A 182 5.04 -13.87 2.44
CA ASN A 182 3.91 -14.47 3.11
C ASN A 182 3.06 -15.25 2.11
#